data_9f62e8ff56c6ea93e63a04b3eee10ece
#
_entry.id   9f62e8ff56c6ea93e63a04b3eee10ece
#
_cell.length_a   1.000
_cell.length_b   1.000
_cell.length_c   1.000
_cell.angle_alpha   90.00
_cell.angle_beta   90.00
_cell.angle_gamma   90.00
#
_symmetry.space_group_name_H-M   'P 1'
#
loop_
_entity.id
_entity.type
_entity.pdbx_description
1 polymer ?
#
loop_
_entity_poly.entity_id
_entity_poly.type
_entity_poly.pdbx_seq_one_letter_code
_entity_poly.pdbx_strand_id
1 'polypeptide(L)'
;MRTTEPRRRKIVLAVTGASGSVYALRLLEKLQQLKSPPEEIAVIFSDTAREIWEAETGQRYVAAFPAKEYGNKSFYAPFASGSSQFDTMIICPASMGTIGRIANVTSDDLIARSADVMLKERRRLILVPREAPYNLIHINNLKSVTEAGAVVCPASPSFYSNPKTIDDLVLTVVDRIIDLAGFESNGFRWMEND
;
A
#
# COMPACT_ATOMS: atom_id res chain seq x y z
N MET A 1 -0.25 31.86 -19.44
CA MET A 1 -0.34 30.40 -19.32
C MET A 1 0.47 29.99 -18.09
N ARG A 2 -0.16 29.52 -17.00
CA ARG A 2 0.57 28.92 -15.90
C ARG A 2 0.96 27.50 -16.35
N THR A 3 2.24 27.26 -16.55
CA THR A 3 2.78 25.91 -16.68
C THR A 3 2.55 25.22 -15.33
N THR A 4 1.51 24.41 -15.22
CA THR A 4 1.31 23.58 -14.07
C THR A 4 2.35 22.46 -14.13
N GLU A 5 3.49 22.63 -13.43
CA GLU A 5 4.34 21.48 -13.14
C GLU A 5 3.45 20.37 -12.53
N PRO A 6 3.64 19.12 -12.94
CA PRO A 6 2.86 18.01 -12.36
C PRO A 6 3.08 18.03 -10.85
N ARG A 7 1.99 18.14 -10.08
CA ARG A 7 2.04 18.17 -8.61
C ARG A 7 2.75 16.91 -8.13
N ARG A 8 3.90 17.09 -7.49
CA ARG A 8 4.62 15.98 -6.86
C ARG A 8 3.73 15.33 -5.81
N ARG A 9 3.59 14.03 -5.89
CA ARG A 9 2.63 13.27 -5.08
C ARG A 9 3.25 12.83 -3.76
N LYS A 10 2.44 12.84 -2.70
CA LYS A 10 2.79 12.30 -1.38
C LYS A 10 1.91 11.10 -1.08
N ILE A 11 2.53 10.00 -0.67
CA ILE A 11 1.82 8.76 -0.41
C ILE A 11 2.08 8.21 0.99
N VAL A 12 1.14 7.42 1.49
CA VAL A 12 1.29 6.64 2.71
C VAL A 12 1.45 5.18 2.33
N LEU A 13 2.47 4.51 2.85
CA LEU A 13 2.62 3.06 2.80
C LEU A 13 2.52 2.50 4.21
N ALA A 14 1.52 1.68 4.45
CA ALA A 14 1.37 0.95 5.70
C ALA A 14 1.70 -0.53 5.51
N VAL A 15 2.47 -1.09 6.44
CA VAL A 15 2.82 -2.51 6.49
C VAL A 15 2.15 -3.12 7.71
N THR A 16 1.35 -4.17 7.52
CA THR A 16 0.60 -4.78 8.62
C THR A 16 0.99 -6.24 8.86
N GLY A 17 0.45 -6.83 9.93
CA GLY A 17 0.83 -8.13 10.43
C GLY A 17 0.35 -9.34 9.59
N ALA A 18 0.49 -9.28 8.28
CA ALA A 18 0.30 -10.40 7.37
C ALA A 18 1.63 -10.78 6.72
N SER A 19 1.85 -12.05 6.41
CA SER A 19 3.02 -12.48 5.62
C SER A 19 2.99 -11.84 4.24
N GLY A 20 4.14 -11.54 3.65
CA GLY A 20 4.28 -10.88 2.37
C GLY A 20 4.97 -9.52 2.46
N SER A 21 5.83 -9.32 3.48
CA SER A 21 6.67 -8.11 3.61
C SER A 21 7.52 -7.86 2.37
N VAL A 22 7.85 -8.91 1.62
CA VAL A 22 8.58 -8.82 0.34
C VAL A 22 7.86 -7.93 -0.68
N TYR A 23 6.52 -7.93 -0.70
CA TYR A 23 5.76 -7.02 -1.59
C TYR A 23 5.97 -5.55 -1.22
N ALA A 24 5.96 -5.23 0.09
CA ALA A 24 6.21 -3.87 0.55
C ALA A 24 7.66 -3.43 0.31
N LEU A 25 8.63 -4.34 0.50
CA LEU A 25 10.03 -4.09 0.21
C LEU A 25 10.22 -3.72 -1.27
N ARG A 26 9.76 -4.58 -2.19
CA ARG A 26 9.86 -4.32 -3.63
C ARG A 26 9.06 -3.11 -4.08
N LEU A 27 7.92 -2.85 -3.45
CA LEU A 27 7.14 -1.65 -3.72
C LEU A 27 7.90 -0.38 -3.35
N LEU A 28 8.55 -0.32 -2.18
CA LEU A 28 9.39 0.80 -1.77
C LEU A 28 10.55 1.03 -2.73
N GLU A 29 11.27 -0.02 -3.09
CA GLU A 29 12.38 0.05 -4.03
C GLU A 29 11.93 0.60 -5.40
N LYS A 30 10.84 0.06 -5.96
CA LYS A 30 10.32 0.52 -7.26
C LYS A 30 9.80 1.95 -7.21
N LEU A 31 9.07 2.35 -6.17
CA LEU A 31 8.58 3.71 -6.03
C LEU A 31 9.70 4.75 -6.03
N GLN A 32 10.85 4.42 -5.44
CA GLN A 32 12.03 5.29 -5.43
C GLN A 32 12.74 5.35 -6.80
N GLN A 33 12.61 4.33 -7.62
CA GLN A 33 13.25 4.20 -8.94
C GLN A 33 12.40 4.71 -10.10
N LEU A 34 11.16 5.15 -9.84
CA LEU A 34 10.29 5.69 -10.89
C LEU A 34 10.91 6.94 -11.54
N LYS A 35 10.60 7.19 -12.82
CA LYS A 35 10.99 8.43 -13.51
C LYS A 35 10.50 9.68 -12.80
N SER A 36 9.32 9.58 -12.18
CA SER A 36 8.71 10.63 -11.36
C SER A 36 8.33 10.04 -10.00
N PRO A 37 9.30 9.89 -9.08
CA PRO A 37 9.05 9.29 -7.79
C PRO A 37 8.16 10.17 -6.92
N PRO A 38 7.48 9.61 -5.90
CA PRO A 38 6.79 10.41 -4.89
C PRO A 38 7.75 11.41 -4.23
N GLU A 39 7.23 12.59 -3.89
CA GLU A 39 7.97 13.60 -3.12
C GLU A 39 8.25 13.11 -1.69
N GLU A 40 7.29 12.39 -1.12
CA GLU A 40 7.37 11.83 0.21
C GLU A 40 6.60 10.50 0.26
N ILE A 41 7.21 9.50 0.89
CA ILE A 41 6.59 8.21 1.23
C ILE A 41 6.53 8.13 2.76
N ALA A 42 5.36 8.36 3.35
CA ALA A 42 5.17 8.12 4.77
C ALA A 42 5.00 6.63 5.04
N VAL A 43 5.90 6.02 5.79
CA VAL A 43 5.88 4.59 6.10
C VAL A 43 5.40 4.35 7.52
N ILE A 44 4.45 3.43 7.70
CA ILE A 44 3.92 3.05 9.02
C ILE A 44 3.95 1.53 9.13
N PHE A 45 4.47 1.01 10.25
CA PHE A 45 4.37 -0.40 10.59
C PHE A 45 3.35 -0.62 11.71
N SER A 46 2.48 -1.63 11.59
CA SER A 46 1.74 -2.11 12.76
C SER A 46 2.68 -2.80 13.75
N ASP A 47 2.22 -3.00 14.98
CA ASP A 47 3.09 -3.49 16.06
C ASP A 47 3.74 -4.85 15.72
N THR A 48 3.01 -5.78 15.10
CA THR A 48 3.52 -7.09 14.68
C THR A 48 4.25 -7.09 13.33
N ALA A 49 4.06 -6.05 12.51
CA ALA A 49 4.59 -6.02 11.14
C ALA A 49 6.11 -5.96 11.10
N ARG A 50 6.75 -5.36 12.11
CA ARG A 50 8.23 -5.27 12.15
C ARG A 50 8.88 -6.62 12.34
N GLU A 51 8.36 -7.42 13.26
CA GLU A 51 8.89 -8.76 13.51
C GLU A 51 8.74 -9.64 12.26
N ILE A 52 7.58 -9.57 11.60
CA ILE A 52 7.34 -10.30 10.35
C ILE A 52 8.25 -9.79 9.24
N TRP A 53 8.44 -8.48 9.12
CA TRP A 53 9.36 -7.89 8.15
C TRP A 53 10.79 -8.43 8.33
N GLU A 54 11.33 -8.37 9.55
CA GLU A 54 12.68 -8.87 9.86
C GLU A 54 12.80 -10.37 9.57
N ALA A 55 11.80 -11.16 9.94
CA ALA A 55 11.78 -12.61 9.71
C ALA A 55 11.73 -12.97 8.21
N GLU A 56 10.97 -12.25 7.40
CA GLU A 56 10.79 -12.56 5.98
C GLU A 56 11.86 -11.96 5.09
N THR A 57 12.36 -10.76 5.41
CA THR A 57 13.34 -10.05 4.56
C THR A 57 14.78 -10.21 5.03
N GLY A 58 14.99 -10.71 6.26
CA GLY A 58 16.32 -10.88 6.85
C GLY A 58 16.97 -9.55 7.27
N GLN A 59 16.25 -8.44 7.25
CA GLN A 59 16.80 -7.11 7.56
C GLN A 59 15.80 -6.22 8.31
N ARG A 60 16.31 -5.31 9.12
CA ARG A 60 15.53 -4.23 9.69
C ARG A 60 15.16 -3.20 8.63
N TYR A 61 13.93 -2.68 8.73
CA TYR A 61 13.57 -1.52 7.93
C TYR A 61 14.29 -0.27 8.45
N VAL A 62 14.94 0.44 7.55
CA VAL A 62 15.53 1.75 7.80
C VAL A 62 15.02 2.70 6.73
N ALA A 63 14.38 3.78 7.16
CA ALA A 63 13.84 4.77 6.24
C ALA A 63 14.98 5.52 5.53
N ALA A 64 14.91 5.59 4.20
CA ALA A 64 15.81 6.38 3.36
C ALA A 64 14.98 7.31 2.46
N PHE A 65 15.46 8.54 2.23
CA PHE A 65 14.76 9.50 1.39
C PHE A 65 14.33 8.87 0.04
N PRO A 66 13.11 9.12 -0.45
CA PRO A 66 12.06 10.03 0.07
C PRO A 66 11.14 9.40 1.14
N ALA A 67 11.46 8.21 1.67
CA ALA A 67 10.67 7.57 2.71
C ALA A 67 10.97 8.14 4.10
N LYS A 68 9.91 8.37 4.87
CA LYS A 68 9.95 8.79 6.27
C LYS A 68 9.06 7.91 7.11
N GLU A 69 9.57 7.39 8.20
CA GLU A 69 8.82 6.54 9.08
C GLU A 69 8.04 7.31 10.14
N TYR A 70 6.81 6.81 10.43
CA TYR A 70 5.92 7.31 11.46
C TYR A 70 5.48 6.18 12.39
N GLY A 71 5.46 6.44 13.69
CA GLY A 71 4.95 5.48 14.67
C GLY A 71 3.44 5.27 14.53
N ASN A 72 2.97 4.04 14.70
CA ASN A 72 1.54 3.69 14.54
C ASN A 72 0.59 4.36 15.58
N LYS A 73 1.13 5.02 16.59
CA LYS A 73 0.37 5.83 17.56
C LYS A 73 0.57 7.34 17.38
N SER A 74 1.24 7.77 16.32
CA SER A 74 1.56 9.20 16.06
C SER A 74 0.39 9.92 15.37
N PHE A 75 -0.71 10.13 16.07
CA PHE A 75 -1.92 10.78 15.51
C PHE A 75 -1.72 12.25 15.07
N TYR A 76 -0.57 12.85 15.36
CA TYR A 76 -0.18 14.18 14.86
C TYR A 76 0.52 14.12 13.49
N ALA A 77 0.62 12.94 12.87
CA ALA A 77 1.12 12.81 11.51
C ALA A 77 0.23 13.61 10.52
N PRO A 78 0.81 14.27 9.50
CA PRO A 78 0.04 15.13 8.59
C PRO A 78 -1.17 14.44 7.95
N PHE A 79 -1.03 13.20 7.56
CA PHE A 79 -2.05 12.40 6.86
C PHE A 79 -3.13 11.82 7.79
N ALA A 80 -3.06 12.06 9.11
CA ALA A 80 -4.16 11.79 10.04
C ALA A 80 -5.29 12.84 9.93
N SER A 81 -5.10 13.91 9.13
CA SER A 81 -6.06 14.98 8.89
C SER A 81 -6.44 15.09 7.41
N GLY A 82 -7.71 15.43 7.13
CA GLY A 82 -8.22 15.65 5.78
C GLY A 82 -7.61 16.85 5.05
N SER A 83 -7.04 17.83 5.75
CA SER A 83 -6.33 18.96 5.14
C SER A 83 -4.97 18.63 4.57
N SER A 84 -4.47 17.41 4.78
CA SER A 84 -3.19 16.92 4.29
C SER A 84 -3.12 16.86 2.77
N GLN A 85 -1.90 16.93 2.23
CA GLN A 85 -1.63 16.81 0.79
C GLN A 85 -1.32 15.36 0.34
N PHE A 86 -1.34 14.39 1.25
CA PHE A 86 -1.22 12.99 0.90
C PHE A 86 -2.47 12.53 0.15
N ASP A 87 -2.31 12.01 -1.06
CA ASP A 87 -3.42 11.72 -1.98
C ASP A 87 -3.68 10.22 -2.18
N THR A 88 -2.75 9.39 -1.75
CA THR A 88 -2.80 7.94 -1.92
C THR A 88 -2.29 7.24 -0.67
N MET A 89 -2.98 6.19 -0.26
CA MET A 89 -2.52 5.26 0.77
C MET A 89 -2.53 3.84 0.24
N ILE A 90 -1.45 3.11 0.47
CA ILE A 90 -1.29 1.70 0.14
C ILE A 90 -1.07 0.95 1.45
N ILE A 91 -1.85 -0.10 1.69
CA ILE A 91 -1.64 -1.01 2.82
C ILE A 91 -1.18 -2.35 2.24
N CYS A 92 0.11 -2.64 2.38
CA CYS A 92 0.76 -3.79 1.76
C CYS A 92 1.82 -4.40 2.69
N PRO A 93 1.69 -5.67 3.08
CA PRO A 93 0.47 -6.46 3.00
C PRO A 93 -0.61 -5.93 3.96
N ALA A 94 -1.88 -6.14 3.64
CA ALA A 94 -3.00 -5.79 4.48
C ALA A 94 -3.54 -7.04 5.22
N SER A 95 -3.43 -7.06 6.54
CA SER A 95 -4.03 -8.12 7.36
C SER A 95 -5.56 -7.97 7.41
N MET A 96 -6.27 -9.09 7.52
CA MET A 96 -7.74 -9.06 7.64
C MET A 96 -8.22 -8.33 8.88
N GLY A 97 -7.44 -8.35 9.97
CA GLY A 97 -7.73 -7.55 11.16
C GLY A 97 -7.68 -6.04 10.90
N THR A 98 -6.70 -5.57 10.11
CA THR A 98 -6.64 -4.16 9.70
C THR A 98 -7.79 -3.80 8.77
N ILE A 99 -8.11 -4.64 7.79
CA ILE A 99 -9.26 -4.45 6.89
C ILE A 99 -10.57 -4.41 7.69
N GLY A 100 -10.73 -5.29 8.68
CA GLY A 100 -11.90 -5.29 9.56
C GLY A 100 -12.06 -4.00 10.36
N ARG A 101 -10.97 -3.42 10.89
CA ARG A 101 -11.00 -2.12 11.57
C ARG A 101 -11.39 -0.99 10.62
N ILE A 102 -10.85 -0.97 9.42
CA ILE A 102 -11.19 0.03 8.40
C ILE A 102 -12.66 -0.09 7.99
N ALA A 103 -13.15 -1.30 7.74
CA ALA A 103 -14.55 -1.57 7.37
C ALA A 103 -15.56 -1.09 8.43
N ASN A 104 -15.16 -1.10 9.70
CA ASN A 104 -16.00 -0.71 10.83
C ASN A 104 -15.64 0.66 11.42
N VAL A 105 -14.79 1.44 10.73
CA VAL A 105 -14.34 2.78 11.16
C VAL A 105 -13.71 2.78 12.56
N THR A 106 -13.03 1.71 12.95
CA THR A 106 -12.32 1.62 14.22
C THR A 106 -10.92 2.23 14.07
N SER A 107 -10.80 3.51 14.39
CA SER A 107 -9.58 4.31 14.20
C SER A 107 -8.74 4.38 15.48
N ASP A 108 -8.32 3.24 16.01
CA ASP A 108 -7.54 3.09 17.23
C ASP A 108 -6.02 3.20 17.04
N ASP A 109 -5.58 3.27 15.78
CA ASP A 109 -4.19 3.49 15.38
C ASP A 109 -4.08 4.40 14.15
N LEU A 110 -2.84 4.82 13.84
CA LEU A 110 -2.58 5.75 12.74
C LEU A 110 -2.91 5.14 11.37
N ILE A 111 -2.74 3.83 11.19
CA ILE A 111 -3.06 3.13 9.94
C ILE A 111 -4.55 3.20 9.67
N ALA A 112 -5.39 2.78 10.63
CA ALA A 112 -6.85 2.81 10.50
C ALA A 112 -7.37 4.25 10.36
N ARG A 113 -6.82 5.20 11.14
CA ARG A 113 -7.17 6.62 11.04
C ARG A 113 -6.85 7.20 9.67
N SER A 114 -5.68 6.91 9.12
CA SER A 114 -5.28 7.41 7.81
C SER A 114 -6.14 6.83 6.69
N ALA A 115 -6.49 5.54 6.77
CA ALA A 115 -7.38 4.90 5.82
C ALA A 115 -8.80 5.53 5.85
N ASP A 116 -9.34 5.82 7.05
CA ASP A 116 -10.59 6.56 7.22
C ASP A 116 -10.52 7.94 6.55
N VAL A 117 -9.42 8.67 6.75
CA VAL A 117 -9.20 9.96 6.08
C VAL A 117 -9.18 9.81 4.56
N MET A 118 -8.50 8.80 4.00
CA MET A 118 -8.51 8.57 2.56
C MET A 118 -9.91 8.33 2.02
N LEU A 119 -10.71 7.51 2.69
CA LEU A 119 -12.08 7.20 2.27
C LEU A 119 -13.00 8.43 2.36
N LYS A 120 -13.02 9.14 3.48
CA LYS A 120 -13.91 10.31 3.65
C LYS A 120 -13.58 11.49 2.74
N GLU A 121 -12.29 11.66 2.38
CA GLU A 121 -11.81 12.68 1.45
C GLU A 121 -11.86 12.24 -0.02
N ARG A 122 -12.39 11.05 -0.31
CA ARG A 122 -12.45 10.47 -1.66
C ARG A 122 -11.07 10.35 -2.32
N ARG A 123 -10.04 10.11 -1.51
CA ARG A 123 -8.67 9.86 -1.94
C ARG A 123 -8.46 8.36 -2.22
N ARG A 124 -7.35 8.04 -2.84
CA ARG A 124 -7.06 6.66 -3.22
C ARG A 124 -6.59 5.84 -2.02
N LEU A 125 -7.32 4.79 -1.71
CA LEU A 125 -6.92 3.76 -0.74
C LEU A 125 -6.79 2.43 -1.48
N ILE A 126 -5.60 1.81 -1.43
CA ILE A 126 -5.31 0.51 -2.01
C ILE A 126 -5.01 -0.46 -0.87
N LEU A 127 -5.80 -1.52 -0.78
CA LEU A 127 -5.63 -2.59 0.19
C LEU A 127 -5.07 -3.81 -0.53
N VAL A 128 -3.96 -4.36 -0.04
CA VAL A 128 -3.31 -5.54 -0.61
C VAL A 128 -3.46 -6.71 0.38
N PRO A 129 -4.65 -7.33 0.46
CA PRO A 129 -4.88 -8.42 1.40
C PRO A 129 -4.01 -9.64 1.06
N ARG A 130 -3.44 -10.26 2.11
CA ARG A 130 -2.79 -11.56 2.04
C ARG A 130 -3.35 -12.46 3.14
N GLU A 131 -4.21 -13.38 2.75
CA GLU A 131 -4.90 -14.32 3.62
C GLU A 131 -5.39 -15.54 2.84
N ALA A 132 -5.36 -16.71 3.47
CA ALA A 132 -5.95 -17.94 2.96
C ALA A 132 -6.23 -18.91 4.12
N PRO A 133 -7.44 -19.53 4.20
CA PRO A 133 -8.65 -19.21 3.44
C PRO A 133 -9.39 -17.97 3.97
N TYR A 134 -10.32 -17.42 3.18
CA TYR A 134 -11.25 -16.40 3.67
C TYR A 134 -12.43 -17.03 4.40
N ASN A 135 -12.87 -16.41 5.49
CA ASN A 135 -14.18 -16.66 6.08
C ASN A 135 -15.21 -15.60 5.63
N LEU A 136 -16.47 -15.80 5.95
CA LEU A 136 -17.54 -14.90 5.54
C LEU A 136 -17.37 -13.47 6.08
N ILE A 137 -16.82 -13.31 7.30
CA ILE A 137 -16.56 -11.99 7.88
C ILE A 137 -15.51 -11.25 7.07
N HIS A 138 -14.44 -11.93 6.62
CA HIS A 138 -13.44 -11.36 5.74
C HIS A 138 -14.06 -10.86 4.44
N ILE A 139 -14.90 -11.69 3.80
CA ILE A 139 -15.58 -11.35 2.54
C ILE A 139 -16.49 -10.12 2.72
N ASN A 140 -17.26 -10.08 3.81
CA ASN A 140 -18.12 -8.94 4.11
C ASN A 140 -17.34 -7.65 4.36
N ASN A 141 -16.21 -7.72 5.07
CA ASN A 141 -15.33 -6.56 5.28
C ASN A 141 -14.70 -6.08 3.97
N LEU A 142 -14.24 -7.00 3.10
CA LEU A 142 -13.73 -6.65 1.77
C LEU A 142 -14.81 -5.98 0.91
N LYS A 143 -16.04 -6.48 0.94
CA LYS A 143 -17.20 -5.86 0.29
C LYS A 143 -17.41 -4.43 0.81
N SER A 144 -17.47 -4.25 2.13
CA SER A 144 -17.73 -2.95 2.76
C SER A 144 -16.69 -1.89 2.39
N VAL A 145 -15.39 -2.23 2.45
CA VAL A 145 -14.32 -1.28 2.08
C VAL A 145 -14.33 -0.96 0.58
N THR A 146 -14.72 -1.93 -0.27
CA THR A 146 -14.84 -1.73 -1.71
C THR A 146 -16.00 -0.78 -2.03
N GLU A 147 -17.16 -0.97 -1.41
CA GLU A 147 -18.32 -0.07 -1.53
C GLU A 147 -18.02 1.34 -1.02
N ALA A 148 -17.17 1.47 0.02
CA ALA A 148 -16.68 2.76 0.51
C ALA A 148 -15.69 3.45 -0.43
N GLY A 149 -15.19 2.76 -1.47
CA GLY A 149 -14.31 3.31 -2.50
C GLY A 149 -12.84 2.89 -2.42
N ALA A 150 -12.47 1.95 -1.54
CA ALA A 150 -11.14 1.37 -1.55
C ALA A 150 -10.96 0.42 -2.75
N VAL A 151 -9.75 0.36 -3.27
CA VAL A 151 -9.33 -0.63 -4.27
C VAL A 151 -8.76 -1.84 -3.52
N VAL A 152 -9.38 -2.99 -3.64
CA VAL A 152 -8.87 -4.25 -3.11
C VAL A 152 -8.05 -4.95 -4.20
N CYS A 153 -6.73 -5.04 -3.99
CA CYS A 153 -5.77 -5.69 -4.89
C CYS A 153 -5.08 -6.84 -4.13
N PRO A 154 -5.63 -8.06 -4.16
CA PRO A 154 -5.04 -9.17 -3.43
C PRO A 154 -3.58 -9.43 -3.83
N ALA A 155 -2.76 -9.90 -2.89
CA ALA A 155 -1.39 -10.35 -3.13
C ALA A 155 -1.41 -11.70 -3.88
N SER A 156 -1.97 -11.69 -5.10
CA SER A 156 -2.16 -12.85 -5.96
C SER A 156 -1.33 -12.67 -7.24
N PRO A 157 -0.13 -13.26 -7.33
CA PRO A 157 0.75 -13.14 -8.49
C PRO A 157 0.10 -13.66 -9.76
N SER A 158 0.46 -13.08 -10.90
CA SER A 158 0.06 -13.55 -12.22
C SER A 158 1.21 -14.28 -12.94
N PHE A 159 0.88 -15.12 -13.91
CA PHE A 159 1.85 -15.93 -14.65
C PHE A 159 1.97 -15.53 -16.14
N TYR A 160 1.23 -14.53 -16.59
CA TYR A 160 1.22 -14.11 -18.00
C TYR A 160 2.59 -13.63 -18.50
N SER A 161 3.40 -13.02 -17.63
CA SER A 161 4.77 -12.57 -17.94
C SER A 161 5.80 -13.71 -17.97
N ASN A 162 5.36 -14.96 -17.77
CA ASN A 162 6.25 -16.15 -17.67
C ASN A 162 7.37 -15.99 -16.63
N PRO A 163 7.04 -15.67 -15.36
CA PRO A 163 8.01 -15.41 -14.30
C PRO A 163 8.91 -16.64 -14.07
N LYS A 164 10.20 -16.42 -13.81
CA LYS A 164 11.21 -17.46 -13.60
C LYS A 164 11.70 -17.55 -12.17
N THR A 165 11.53 -16.49 -11.41
CA THR A 165 11.97 -16.37 -10.03
C THR A 165 10.79 -15.97 -9.12
N ILE A 166 10.98 -16.15 -7.82
CA ILE A 166 10.01 -15.62 -6.83
C ILE A 166 9.91 -14.10 -6.94
N ASP A 167 11.02 -13.43 -7.21
CA ASP A 167 11.05 -11.98 -7.38
C ASP A 167 10.19 -11.52 -8.56
N ASP A 168 10.27 -12.21 -9.70
CA ASP A 168 9.42 -11.94 -10.85
C ASP A 168 7.92 -12.06 -10.48
N LEU A 169 7.55 -13.09 -9.69
CA LEU A 169 6.18 -13.26 -9.21
C LEU A 169 5.74 -12.09 -8.31
N VAL A 170 6.58 -11.70 -7.37
CA VAL A 170 6.34 -10.56 -6.47
C VAL A 170 6.12 -9.28 -7.29
N LEU A 171 6.96 -9.05 -8.30
CA LEU A 171 6.88 -7.87 -9.15
C LEU A 171 5.58 -7.79 -9.96
N THR A 172 4.94 -8.91 -10.31
CA THR A 172 3.62 -8.86 -10.98
C THR A 172 2.56 -8.17 -10.14
N VAL A 173 2.59 -8.36 -8.81
CA VAL A 173 1.68 -7.69 -7.88
C VAL A 173 2.11 -6.25 -7.63
N VAL A 174 3.40 -6.01 -7.45
CA VAL A 174 3.96 -4.68 -7.17
C VAL A 174 3.68 -3.71 -8.32
N ASP A 175 3.88 -4.13 -9.57
CA ASP A 175 3.59 -3.31 -10.76
C ASP A 175 2.10 -2.96 -10.83
N ARG A 176 1.22 -3.91 -10.52
CA ARG A 176 -0.21 -3.64 -10.46
C ARG A 176 -0.57 -2.63 -9.39
N ILE A 177 0.06 -2.69 -8.21
CA ILE A 177 -0.14 -1.70 -7.14
C ILE A 177 0.32 -0.31 -7.60
N ILE A 178 1.48 -0.20 -8.26
CA ILE A 178 2.02 1.05 -8.78
C ILE A 178 1.07 1.67 -9.81
N ASP A 179 0.55 0.88 -10.74
CA ASP A 179 -0.45 1.33 -11.73
C ASP A 179 -1.74 1.81 -11.05
N LEU A 180 -2.26 1.04 -10.09
CA LEU A 180 -3.43 1.41 -9.32
C LEU A 180 -3.19 2.67 -8.49
N ALA A 181 -1.97 2.89 -8.02
CA ALA A 181 -1.57 4.12 -7.36
C ALA A 181 -1.46 5.31 -8.34
N GLY A 182 -1.53 5.09 -9.64
CA GLY A 182 -1.49 6.11 -10.68
C GLY A 182 -0.10 6.63 -10.98
N PHE A 183 0.92 5.79 -10.80
CA PHE A 183 2.27 6.03 -11.30
C PHE A 183 2.50 5.23 -12.58
N GLU A 184 3.36 5.74 -13.44
CA GLU A 184 3.80 4.99 -14.62
C GLU A 184 4.80 3.91 -14.18
N SER A 185 4.49 2.65 -14.51
CA SER A 185 5.40 1.51 -14.31
C SER A 185 5.82 0.91 -15.65
N ASN A 186 7.00 0.31 -15.67
CA ASN A 186 7.50 -0.47 -16.82
C ASN A 186 7.13 -1.96 -16.68
N GLY A 187 6.06 -2.27 -15.93
CA GLY A 187 5.58 -3.64 -15.73
C GLY A 187 5.01 -4.26 -17.01
N PHE A 188 4.87 -5.57 -16.99
CA PHE A 188 4.25 -6.32 -18.09
C PHE A 188 2.84 -5.79 -18.39
N ARG A 189 2.55 -5.54 -19.67
CA ARG A 189 1.24 -5.15 -20.19
C ARG A 189 0.71 -6.25 -21.11
N TRP A 190 -0.51 -6.70 -20.82
CA TRP A 190 -1.15 -7.70 -21.67
C TRP A 190 -1.43 -7.13 -23.07
N MET A 191 -0.90 -7.78 -24.11
CA MET A 191 -1.11 -7.43 -25.53
C MET A 191 -0.62 -6.03 -25.97
N GLU A 192 0.19 -5.34 -25.14
CA GLU A 192 0.75 -4.02 -25.54
C GLU A 192 2.20 -4.11 -26.07
N ASN A 193 2.84 -5.27 -25.99
CA ASN A 193 4.26 -5.47 -26.36
C ASN A 193 4.43 -6.53 -27.46
N ASP A 194 3.41 -6.77 -28.30
CA ASP A 194 3.48 -7.62 -29.50
C ASP A 194 3.71 -6.80 -30.77
#